data_afd0334c90a21f54b979c46f6816dfc9
#
_entry.id   afd0334c90a21f54b979c46f6816dfc9
#
_cell.length_a   1.000
_cell.length_b   1.000
_cell.length_c   1.000
_cell.angle_alpha   90.00
_cell.angle_beta   90.00
_cell.angle_gamma   90.00
#
_symmetry.space_group_name_H-M   'P 1'
#
loop_
_entity.id
_entity.type
_entity.pdbx_description
1 polymer ?
#
loop_
_entity_poly.entity_id
_entity_poly.type
_entity_poly.pdbx_seq_one_letter_code
_entity_poly.pdbx_strand_id
1 'polypeptide(L)'
;MDKGVPFSMLSKSNLILTAPPADSRAAGRFGLPVGHVAYRVGGGPHLFRASMPVSVRGGLMVVDNTGFSGGGEAGPFCQEVLRECSARGLDGVICDFEGRPLQLLAQVIHDLGDMLHRRGWPLYVTEAYGGSSDKAKVLIPSSLSGGSLQQRLQDAAAQYGAERVAEDFYLPSPTGQGMPLTREELQKRIAERAPSVFFSNELCAHYFTYMSRQNGAHFVLFDDAGSIRKKLQIARSLNIADAVLAYPQVEDLLEEILR
;
A
#
# COMPACT_ATOMS: atom_id res chain seq x y z
N MET A 1 -19.54 17.77 19.90
CA MET A 1 -19.49 16.35 20.30
C MET A 1 -19.90 15.54 19.08
N ASP A 2 -18.94 15.24 18.26
CA ASP A 2 -19.15 14.43 17.05
C ASP A 2 -19.20 12.97 17.48
N LYS A 3 -20.37 12.35 17.33
CA LYS A 3 -20.56 10.93 17.64
C LYS A 3 -19.90 10.18 16.47
N GLY A 4 -18.64 9.80 16.65
CA GLY A 4 -17.92 8.98 15.69
C GLY A 4 -18.76 7.76 15.29
N VAL A 5 -18.98 7.60 14.00
CA VAL A 5 -19.62 6.41 13.42
C VAL A 5 -18.76 5.19 13.81
N PRO A 6 -19.34 4.14 14.40
CA PRO A 6 -18.56 2.97 14.82
C PRO A 6 -17.82 2.36 13.63
N PHE A 7 -16.54 2.01 13.82
CA PHE A 7 -15.68 1.36 12.82
C PHE A 7 -16.25 0.03 12.29
N SER A 8 -17.17 -0.60 13.00
CA SER A 8 -17.91 -1.82 12.60
C SER A 8 -18.65 -1.71 11.27
N MET A 9 -18.71 -0.50 10.68
CA MET A 9 -19.30 -0.27 9.36
C MET A 9 -18.28 -0.19 8.21
N LEU A 10 -16.98 -0.36 8.44
CA LEU A 10 -16.09 -0.74 7.34
C LEU A 10 -16.51 -2.15 6.91
N SER A 11 -17.18 -2.28 5.79
CA SER A 11 -17.41 -3.59 5.20
C SER A 11 -15.99 -4.21 5.05
N LYS A 12 -15.76 -5.38 5.66
CA LYS A 12 -14.47 -6.09 5.58
C LYS A 12 -14.01 -6.29 4.12
N SER A 13 -14.93 -6.19 3.16
CA SER A 13 -14.69 -6.31 1.73
C SER A 13 -13.89 -5.16 1.10
N ASN A 14 -13.75 -4.04 1.80
CA ASN A 14 -13.05 -2.85 1.25
C ASN A 14 -11.61 -2.69 1.76
N LEU A 15 -11.16 -3.58 2.64
CA LEU A 15 -9.79 -3.58 3.15
C LEU A 15 -9.05 -4.81 2.59
N ILE A 16 -7.95 -4.56 1.89
CA ILE A 16 -7.12 -5.59 1.25
C ILE A 16 -5.78 -5.62 2.00
N LEU A 17 -5.33 -6.82 2.36
CA LEU A 17 -3.99 -7.03 2.93
C LEU A 17 -3.05 -7.49 1.82
N THR A 18 -1.90 -6.83 1.60
CA THR A 18 -0.85 -7.39 0.76
C THR A 18 0.16 -8.16 1.60
N ALA A 19 0.53 -9.36 1.17
CA ALA A 19 1.42 -10.23 1.92
C ALA A 19 2.38 -10.99 1.01
N PRO A 20 3.67 -11.11 1.38
CA PRO A 20 4.59 -12.02 0.71
C PRO A 20 4.20 -13.49 0.97
N PRO A 21 4.73 -14.45 0.21
CA PRO A 21 4.37 -15.87 0.34
C PRO A 21 4.49 -16.44 1.75
N ALA A 22 5.50 -16.01 2.52
CA ALA A 22 5.73 -16.44 3.89
C ALA A 22 4.57 -16.06 4.83
N ASP A 23 3.96 -14.90 4.60
CA ASP A 23 2.96 -14.31 5.50
C ASP A 23 1.52 -14.54 5.01
N SER A 24 1.33 -15.05 3.78
CA SER A 24 0.00 -15.21 3.15
C SER A 24 -0.99 -16.00 4.01
N ARG A 25 -0.51 -17.04 4.74
CA ARG A 25 -1.36 -17.81 5.65
C ARG A 25 -1.76 -17.01 6.89
N ALA A 26 -0.83 -16.24 7.46
CA ALA A 26 -1.08 -15.42 8.64
C ALA A 26 -2.04 -14.27 8.30
N ALA A 27 -1.82 -13.58 7.19
CA ALA A 27 -2.72 -12.54 6.69
C ALA A 27 -4.15 -13.08 6.42
N GLY A 28 -4.27 -14.27 5.85
CA GLY A 28 -5.56 -14.90 5.56
C GLY A 28 -6.43 -15.21 6.78
N ARG A 29 -5.86 -15.28 8.00
CA ARG A 29 -6.62 -15.53 9.24
C ARG A 29 -7.58 -14.39 9.60
N PHE A 30 -7.34 -13.20 9.09
CA PHE A 30 -8.20 -12.04 9.37
C PHE A 30 -9.49 -12.00 8.54
N GLY A 31 -9.64 -12.94 7.59
CA GLY A 31 -10.84 -13.03 6.74
C GLY A 31 -11.01 -11.85 5.77
N LEU A 32 -9.90 -11.16 5.46
CA LEU A 32 -9.81 -10.09 4.48
C LEU A 32 -9.27 -10.63 3.16
N PRO A 33 -9.59 -10.00 2.00
CA PRO A 33 -8.91 -10.31 0.75
C PRO A 33 -7.39 -10.14 0.89
N VAL A 34 -6.61 -11.08 0.35
CA VAL A 34 -5.14 -11.04 0.39
C VAL A 34 -4.60 -10.82 -1.01
N GLY A 35 -3.82 -9.75 -1.18
CA GLY A 35 -2.98 -9.52 -2.35
C GLY A 35 -1.64 -10.24 -2.16
N HIS A 36 -1.35 -11.20 -3.03
CA HIS A 36 -0.15 -12.04 -2.93
C HIS A 36 1.04 -11.37 -3.62
N VAL A 37 1.99 -10.85 -2.82
CA VAL A 37 3.24 -10.22 -3.28
C VAL A 37 4.23 -11.33 -3.68
N ALA A 38 3.96 -11.95 -4.82
CA ALA A 38 4.68 -13.15 -5.26
C ALA A 38 4.98 -13.14 -6.76
N TYR A 39 4.66 -12.06 -7.46
CA TYR A 39 4.78 -12.01 -8.91
C TYR A 39 5.59 -10.80 -9.34
N ARG A 40 6.30 -10.96 -10.45
CA ARG A 40 7.15 -9.92 -11.02
C ARG A 40 7.15 -9.96 -12.53
N VAL A 41 7.27 -8.79 -13.15
CA VAL A 41 7.54 -8.68 -14.59
C VAL A 41 9.02 -9.03 -14.83
N GLY A 42 9.28 -10.06 -15.58
CA GLY A 42 10.63 -10.41 -16.01
C GLY A 42 10.94 -9.98 -17.44
N GLY A 43 12.15 -10.20 -17.86
CA GLY A 43 12.59 -9.82 -19.20
C GLY A 43 11.75 -10.44 -20.30
N GLY A 44 11.37 -9.62 -21.30
CA GLY A 44 10.72 -10.06 -22.48
C GLY A 44 9.20 -10.09 -22.57
N PRO A 45 8.38 -9.32 -21.86
CA PRO A 45 7.93 -9.43 -20.50
C PRO A 45 7.25 -10.79 -20.23
N HIS A 46 7.68 -11.48 -19.19
CA HIS A 46 7.10 -12.74 -18.72
C HIS A 46 6.69 -12.62 -17.25
N LEU A 47 5.68 -13.39 -16.85
CA LEU A 47 5.25 -13.43 -15.46
C LEU A 47 6.14 -14.40 -14.66
N PHE A 48 7.02 -13.83 -13.83
CA PHE A 48 7.78 -14.59 -12.84
C PHE A 48 6.97 -14.72 -11.56
N ARG A 49 7.04 -15.90 -10.95
CA ARG A 49 6.37 -16.21 -9.69
C ARG A 49 7.38 -16.72 -8.67
N ALA A 50 7.39 -16.11 -7.48
CA ALA A 50 8.06 -16.68 -6.32
C ALA A 50 7.36 -17.97 -5.87
N SER A 51 8.10 -18.82 -5.13
CA SER A 51 7.52 -20.04 -4.57
C SER A 51 6.40 -19.70 -3.59
N MET A 52 5.18 -20.10 -3.91
CA MET A 52 4.00 -19.95 -3.06
C MET A 52 3.47 -21.33 -2.64
N PRO A 53 2.95 -21.48 -1.40
CA PRO A 53 2.28 -22.71 -1.01
C PRO A 53 1.13 -23.06 -1.97
N VAL A 54 0.99 -24.32 -2.32
CA VAL A 54 -0.07 -24.81 -3.22
C VAL A 54 -1.48 -24.55 -2.67
N SER A 55 -1.58 -24.48 -1.34
CA SER A 55 -2.84 -24.21 -0.62
C SER A 55 -3.33 -22.76 -0.72
N VAL A 56 -2.48 -21.83 -1.16
CA VAL A 56 -2.87 -20.42 -1.33
C VAL A 56 -3.70 -20.26 -2.58
N ARG A 57 -4.97 -19.90 -2.41
CA ARG A 57 -5.96 -19.68 -3.46
C ARG A 57 -6.84 -18.49 -3.12
N GLY A 58 -7.38 -17.83 -4.15
CA GLY A 58 -8.22 -16.64 -3.99
C GLY A 58 -7.45 -15.38 -3.66
N GLY A 59 -8.13 -14.25 -3.60
CA GLY A 59 -7.55 -12.94 -3.40
C GLY A 59 -6.99 -12.31 -4.68
N LEU A 60 -5.99 -11.47 -4.56
CA LEU A 60 -5.44 -10.69 -5.68
C LEU A 60 -3.99 -11.07 -5.99
N MET A 61 -3.61 -10.93 -7.26
CA MET A 61 -2.22 -10.97 -7.69
C MET A 61 -1.58 -9.60 -7.45
N VAL A 62 -0.42 -9.55 -6.80
CA VAL A 62 0.41 -8.34 -6.76
C VAL A 62 1.64 -8.57 -7.64
N VAL A 63 1.82 -7.73 -8.65
CA VAL A 63 2.91 -7.82 -9.63
C VAL A 63 3.78 -6.58 -9.51
N ASP A 64 5.06 -6.76 -9.24
CA ASP A 64 6.07 -5.69 -9.25
C ASP A 64 6.88 -5.68 -10.56
N ASN A 65 7.58 -4.56 -10.80
CA ASN A 65 8.45 -4.39 -11.97
C ASN A 65 9.94 -4.35 -11.62
N THR A 66 10.32 -4.85 -10.46
CA THR A 66 11.72 -4.84 -10.01
C THR A 66 12.64 -5.51 -11.02
N GLY A 67 13.64 -4.77 -11.47
CA GLY A 67 14.63 -5.26 -12.45
C GLY A 67 14.12 -5.33 -13.90
N PHE A 68 12.89 -4.91 -14.19
CA PHE A 68 12.40 -4.83 -15.56
C PHE A 68 12.84 -3.51 -16.22
N SER A 69 13.56 -3.62 -17.34
CA SER A 69 14.13 -2.48 -18.07
C SER A 69 13.41 -2.12 -19.36
N GLY A 70 12.34 -2.86 -19.70
CA GLY A 70 11.57 -2.65 -20.93
C GLY A 70 11.84 -3.71 -22.01
N GLY A 71 11.16 -3.56 -23.15
CA GLY A 71 11.27 -4.45 -24.31
C GLY A 71 10.24 -5.58 -24.31
N GLY A 72 9.87 -6.05 -25.51
CA GLY A 72 8.88 -7.11 -25.73
C GLY A 72 7.46 -6.61 -26.00
N GLU A 73 6.46 -7.47 -25.85
CA GLU A 73 5.07 -7.22 -26.17
C GLU A 73 4.18 -7.41 -24.93
N ALA A 74 3.17 -6.53 -24.77
CA ALA A 74 2.25 -6.55 -23.63
C ALA A 74 1.30 -7.76 -23.64
N GLY A 75 0.80 -8.14 -24.82
CA GLY A 75 -0.24 -9.16 -24.98
C GLY A 75 0.08 -10.52 -24.37
N PRO A 76 1.23 -11.15 -24.68
CA PRO A 76 1.63 -12.42 -24.07
C PRO A 76 1.68 -12.38 -22.55
N PHE A 77 2.24 -11.32 -21.96
CA PHE A 77 2.29 -11.13 -20.52
C PHE A 77 0.89 -11.06 -19.90
N CYS A 78 -0.02 -10.28 -20.50
CA CYS A 78 -1.40 -10.16 -20.02
C CYS A 78 -2.12 -11.52 -20.03
N GLN A 79 -1.85 -12.36 -21.05
CA GLN A 79 -2.40 -13.72 -21.11
C GLN A 79 -1.82 -14.63 -20.01
N GLU A 80 -0.55 -14.49 -19.66
CA GLU A 80 0.08 -15.22 -18.56
C GLU A 80 -0.55 -14.82 -17.21
N VAL A 81 -0.75 -13.53 -16.96
CA VAL A 81 -1.44 -13.01 -15.77
C VAL A 81 -2.84 -13.61 -15.64
N LEU A 82 -3.65 -13.58 -16.71
CA LEU A 82 -5.01 -14.12 -16.67
C LEU A 82 -5.04 -15.63 -16.45
N ARG A 83 -4.14 -16.39 -17.06
CA ARG A 83 -4.04 -17.84 -16.86
C ARG A 83 -3.69 -18.16 -15.42
N GLU A 84 -2.73 -17.47 -14.84
CA GLU A 84 -2.34 -17.68 -13.44
C GLU A 84 -3.46 -17.27 -12.47
N CYS A 85 -4.13 -16.13 -12.69
CA CYS A 85 -5.30 -15.75 -11.91
C CYS A 85 -6.38 -16.83 -11.94
N SER A 86 -6.73 -17.31 -13.12
CA SER A 86 -7.74 -18.39 -13.28
C SER A 86 -7.31 -19.69 -12.61
N ALA A 87 -6.05 -20.10 -12.75
CA ALA A 87 -5.53 -21.34 -12.17
C ALA A 87 -5.51 -21.31 -10.63
N ARG A 88 -5.35 -20.13 -10.02
CA ARG A 88 -5.32 -19.95 -8.57
C ARG A 88 -6.60 -19.40 -7.96
N GLY A 89 -7.60 -19.08 -8.80
CA GLY A 89 -8.84 -18.47 -8.34
C GLY A 89 -8.63 -17.06 -7.81
N LEU A 90 -7.61 -16.32 -8.33
CA LEU A 90 -7.42 -14.91 -8.01
C LEU A 90 -8.44 -14.10 -8.82
N ASP A 91 -9.02 -13.08 -8.20
CA ASP A 91 -10.13 -12.30 -8.74
C ASP A 91 -9.81 -10.81 -8.90
N GLY A 92 -8.53 -10.44 -8.91
CA GLY A 92 -8.05 -9.08 -9.16
C GLY A 92 -6.53 -9.01 -9.27
N VAL A 93 -6.04 -7.85 -9.72
CA VAL A 93 -4.61 -7.60 -9.91
C VAL A 93 -4.24 -6.23 -9.34
N ILE A 94 -3.11 -6.17 -8.65
CA ILE A 94 -2.42 -4.94 -8.23
C ILE A 94 -1.11 -4.89 -9.02
N CYS A 95 -0.96 -3.90 -9.91
CA CYS A 95 0.30 -3.60 -10.57
C CYS A 95 1.07 -2.60 -9.70
N ASP A 96 1.95 -3.12 -8.87
CA ASP A 96 2.83 -2.35 -7.99
C ASP A 96 4.09 -1.94 -8.76
N PHE A 97 3.89 -1.10 -9.77
CA PHE A 97 4.95 -0.64 -10.66
C PHE A 97 5.52 0.69 -10.18
N GLU A 98 6.79 0.66 -9.83
CA GLU A 98 7.51 1.81 -9.30
C GLU A 98 8.46 2.43 -10.34
N GLY A 99 8.99 3.61 -9.97
CA GLY A 99 9.97 4.35 -10.75
C GLY A 99 9.37 5.11 -11.93
N ARG A 100 10.21 5.44 -12.92
CA ARG A 100 9.77 6.17 -14.12
C ARG A 100 8.86 5.29 -14.97
N PRO A 101 7.67 5.79 -15.38
CA PRO A 101 6.77 5.03 -16.23
C PRO A 101 7.43 4.57 -17.55
N LEU A 102 7.25 3.28 -17.85
CA LEU A 102 7.67 2.67 -19.11
C LEU A 102 6.47 2.49 -20.02
N GLN A 103 6.60 2.85 -21.29
CA GLN A 103 5.51 2.77 -22.27
C GLN A 103 4.93 1.35 -22.36
N LEU A 104 5.76 0.32 -22.31
CA LEU A 104 5.30 -1.06 -22.37
C LEU A 104 4.45 -1.44 -21.15
N LEU A 105 4.84 -1.01 -19.94
CA LEU A 105 4.05 -1.28 -18.74
C LEU A 105 2.74 -0.48 -18.73
N ALA A 106 2.72 0.73 -19.29
CA ALA A 106 1.49 1.47 -19.52
C ALA A 106 0.55 0.73 -20.48
N GLN A 107 1.08 0.13 -21.55
CA GLN A 107 0.30 -0.72 -22.46
C GLN A 107 -0.20 -2.00 -21.75
N VAL A 108 0.63 -2.65 -20.93
CA VAL A 108 0.21 -3.80 -20.10
C VAL A 108 -0.98 -3.42 -19.23
N ILE A 109 -0.93 -2.28 -18.54
CA ILE A 109 -2.03 -1.82 -17.68
C ILE A 109 -3.29 -1.52 -18.50
N HIS A 110 -3.15 -0.91 -19.66
CA HIS A 110 -4.28 -0.67 -20.57
C HIS A 110 -4.96 -1.99 -20.97
N ASP A 111 -4.19 -2.94 -21.47
CA ASP A 111 -4.70 -4.24 -21.94
C ASP A 111 -5.29 -5.08 -20.80
N LEU A 112 -4.60 -5.13 -19.64
CA LEU A 112 -5.12 -5.79 -18.43
C LEU A 112 -6.42 -5.13 -17.97
N GLY A 113 -6.51 -3.80 -17.98
CA GLY A 113 -7.72 -3.07 -17.63
C GLY A 113 -8.93 -3.56 -18.41
N ASP A 114 -8.79 -3.70 -19.73
CA ASP A 114 -9.85 -4.21 -20.59
C ASP A 114 -10.17 -5.69 -20.32
N MET A 115 -9.15 -6.50 -20.13
CA MET A 115 -9.32 -7.95 -19.95
C MET A 115 -9.93 -8.30 -18.59
N LEU A 116 -9.52 -7.59 -17.50
CA LEU A 116 -10.02 -7.80 -16.15
C LEU A 116 -11.42 -7.22 -15.99
N HIS A 117 -11.68 -6.04 -16.55
CA HIS A 117 -13.01 -5.41 -16.52
C HIS A 117 -14.11 -6.31 -17.09
N ARG A 118 -13.83 -6.99 -18.22
CA ARG A 118 -14.76 -7.97 -18.82
C ARG A 118 -15.07 -9.16 -17.92
N ARG A 119 -14.26 -9.41 -16.89
CA ARG A 119 -14.45 -10.47 -15.88
C ARG A 119 -15.03 -9.96 -14.57
N GLY A 120 -15.22 -8.66 -14.43
CA GLY A 120 -15.60 -8.03 -13.17
C GLY A 120 -14.50 -8.05 -12.12
N TRP A 121 -13.22 -8.22 -12.54
CA TRP A 121 -12.06 -8.24 -11.65
C TRP A 121 -11.41 -6.85 -11.56
N PRO A 122 -11.14 -6.35 -10.36
CA PRO A 122 -10.49 -5.05 -10.20
C PRO A 122 -9.03 -5.09 -10.65
N LEU A 123 -8.59 -3.97 -11.22
CA LEU A 123 -7.19 -3.64 -11.46
C LEU A 123 -6.82 -2.43 -10.61
N TYR A 124 -5.76 -2.56 -9.83
CA TYR A 124 -5.17 -1.45 -9.09
C TYR A 124 -3.78 -1.12 -9.65
N VAL A 125 -3.45 0.16 -9.68
CA VAL A 125 -2.16 0.66 -10.20
C VAL A 125 -1.60 1.72 -9.27
N THR A 126 -0.29 1.90 -9.29
CA THR A 126 0.37 3.01 -8.59
C THR A 126 0.05 4.36 -9.26
N GLU A 127 0.20 5.45 -8.53
CA GLU A 127 -0.05 6.82 -9.00
C GLU A 127 0.71 7.13 -10.29
N ALA A 128 1.96 6.65 -10.43
CA ALA A 128 2.79 6.85 -11.62
C ALA A 128 2.13 6.33 -12.92
N TYR A 129 1.26 5.34 -12.82
CA TYR A 129 0.56 4.72 -13.96
C TYR A 129 -0.94 5.03 -13.99
N GLY A 130 -1.43 5.96 -13.17
CA GLY A 130 -2.86 6.29 -13.05
C GLY A 130 -3.55 6.69 -14.35
N GLY A 131 -2.80 7.28 -15.29
CA GLY A 131 -3.31 7.65 -16.63
C GLY A 131 -3.30 6.52 -17.67
N SER A 132 -2.86 5.31 -17.33
CA SER A 132 -2.66 4.23 -18.31
C SER A 132 -3.97 3.49 -18.68
N SER A 133 -4.99 3.52 -17.82
CA SER A 133 -6.30 2.91 -18.09
C SER A 133 -7.39 3.59 -17.28
N ASP A 134 -8.53 3.89 -17.93
CA ASP A 134 -9.75 4.40 -17.28
C ASP A 134 -10.49 3.34 -16.44
N LYS A 135 -10.09 2.08 -16.56
CA LYS A 135 -10.64 0.93 -15.83
C LYS A 135 -9.80 0.53 -14.62
N ALA A 136 -8.64 1.15 -14.44
CA ALA A 136 -7.79 0.92 -13.30
C ALA A 136 -8.13 1.86 -12.14
N LYS A 137 -8.04 1.32 -10.92
CA LYS A 137 -8.16 2.09 -9.68
C LYS A 137 -6.76 2.51 -9.24
N VAL A 138 -6.54 3.80 -9.04
CA VAL A 138 -5.23 4.35 -8.68
C VAL A 138 -5.05 4.27 -7.16
N LEU A 139 -3.97 3.66 -6.70
CA LEU A 139 -3.58 3.63 -5.29
C LEU A 139 -2.74 4.87 -4.97
N ILE A 140 -3.21 5.67 -4.01
CA ILE A 140 -2.48 6.82 -3.48
C ILE A 140 -1.80 6.41 -2.19
N PRO A 141 -0.46 6.47 -2.10
CA PRO A 141 0.26 6.13 -0.88
C PRO A 141 0.00 7.17 0.22
N SER A 142 0.04 6.74 1.48
CA SER A 142 -0.10 7.63 2.63
C SER A 142 1.17 8.41 2.98
N SER A 143 2.25 8.16 2.27
CA SER A 143 3.54 8.83 2.47
C SER A 143 3.47 10.35 2.31
N LEU A 144 4.35 11.05 3.02
CA LEU A 144 4.29 12.47 3.35
C LEU A 144 4.69 13.47 2.24
N SER A 145 4.52 13.16 0.98
CA SER A 145 4.88 14.08 -0.09
C SER A 145 3.76 15.07 -0.42
N GLY A 146 3.83 16.26 0.19
CA GLY A 146 3.07 17.45 -0.21
C GLY A 146 1.59 17.50 0.20
N GLY A 147 1.25 18.42 1.12
CA GLY A 147 -0.14 18.70 1.54
C GLY A 147 -0.69 17.76 2.61
N SER A 148 -1.91 18.06 3.09
CA SER A 148 -2.60 17.17 4.02
C SER A 148 -3.07 15.88 3.31
N LEU A 149 -3.12 14.77 4.04
CA LEU A 149 -3.65 13.51 3.49
C LEU A 149 -5.04 13.69 2.87
N GLN A 150 -5.91 14.45 3.54
CA GLN A 150 -7.26 14.71 3.05
C GLN A 150 -7.24 15.42 1.68
N GLN A 151 -6.41 16.45 1.51
CA GLN A 151 -6.30 17.19 0.25
C GLN A 151 -5.82 16.27 -0.88
N ARG A 152 -4.77 15.49 -0.65
CA ARG A 152 -4.23 14.56 -1.64
C ARG A 152 -5.26 13.51 -2.09
N LEU A 153 -6.03 12.98 -1.14
CA LEU A 153 -7.10 12.02 -1.47
C LEU A 153 -8.27 12.68 -2.20
N GLN A 154 -8.60 13.94 -1.90
CA GLN A 154 -9.63 14.70 -2.63
C GLN A 154 -9.23 14.97 -4.08
N ASP A 155 -7.96 15.37 -4.30
CA ASP A 155 -7.46 15.72 -5.63
C ASP A 155 -7.37 14.51 -6.57
N ALA A 156 -7.20 13.31 -6.02
CA ALA A 156 -6.90 12.12 -6.80
C ALA A 156 -8.14 11.29 -7.22
N ALA A 157 -9.31 11.46 -6.58
CA ALA A 157 -10.50 10.60 -6.79
C ALA A 157 -10.15 9.09 -6.86
N ALA A 158 -9.21 8.65 -6.02
CA ALA A 158 -8.46 7.41 -6.14
C ALA A 158 -8.72 6.45 -4.99
N GLN A 159 -8.20 5.24 -5.09
CA GLN A 159 -8.19 4.28 -3.98
C GLN A 159 -6.99 4.55 -3.06
N TYR A 160 -7.06 4.11 -1.82
CA TYR A 160 -6.09 4.46 -0.80
C TYR A 160 -5.12 3.32 -0.51
N GLY A 161 -3.82 3.56 -0.74
CA GLY A 161 -2.72 2.72 -0.28
C GLY A 161 -2.28 3.18 1.11
N ALA A 162 -2.73 2.50 2.17
CA ALA A 162 -2.38 2.87 3.53
C ALA A 162 -1.04 2.25 3.92
N GLU A 163 -0.01 3.08 3.98
CA GLU A 163 1.30 2.71 4.50
C GLU A 163 1.44 3.13 5.96
N ARG A 164 2.08 2.29 6.75
CA ARG A 164 2.50 2.65 8.10
C ARG A 164 3.73 3.53 8.02
N VAL A 165 3.62 4.76 8.50
CA VAL A 165 4.75 5.69 8.58
C VAL A 165 5.53 5.42 9.87
N ALA A 166 6.85 5.32 9.77
CA ALA A 166 7.80 5.36 10.88
C ALA A 166 9.13 5.91 10.33
N GLU A 167 9.36 7.20 10.49
CA GLU A 167 10.49 7.91 9.90
C GLU A 167 11.14 8.90 10.88
N ASP A 168 12.45 9.01 10.83
CA ASP A 168 13.26 9.95 11.59
C ASP A 168 13.87 11.01 10.64
N PHE A 169 13.43 12.25 10.79
CA PHE A 169 13.91 13.38 10.02
C PHE A 169 14.97 14.13 10.81
N TYR A 170 16.17 14.23 10.24
CA TYR A 170 17.21 15.12 10.73
C TYR A 170 16.91 16.56 10.30
N LEU A 171 16.89 17.48 11.23
CA LEU A 171 16.53 18.88 10.97
C LEU A 171 17.77 19.81 10.92
N PRO A 172 17.84 20.72 9.93
CA PRO A 172 16.89 20.92 8.85
C PRO A 172 16.94 19.77 7.81
N SER A 173 15.78 19.38 7.27
CA SER A 173 15.70 18.35 6.22
C SER A 173 15.44 19.00 4.85
N PRO A 174 16.50 19.35 4.10
CA PRO A 174 16.35 20.06 2.82
C PRO A 174 15.59 19.28 1.75
N THR A 175 15.66 17.95 1.84
CA THR A 175 15.01 17.05 0.89
C THR A 175 13.60 16.64 1.31
N GLY A 176 13.23 16.91 2.58
CA GLY A 176 11.99 16.39 3.16
C GLY A 176 11.96 14.86 3.34
N GLN A 177 13.10 14.18 3.12
CA GLN A 177 13.19 12.74 3.28
C GLN A 177 13.62 12.37 4.71
N GLY A 178 12.89 11.44 5.33
CA GLY A 178 13.24 10.81 6.58
C GLY A 178 14.00 9.50 6.39
N MET A 179 14.64 9.03 7.44
CA MET A 179 15.20 7.67 7.51
C MET A 179 14.12 6.74 8.03
N PRO A 180 13.75 5.67 7.31
CA PRO A 180 12.81 4.69 7.80
C PRO A 180 13.30 4.08 9.12
N LEU A 181 12.38 3.88 10.05
CA LEU A 181 12.64 3.20 11.32
C LEU A 181 11.97 1.84 11.34
N THR A 182 12.72 0.83 11.79
CA THR A 182 12.10 -0.42 12.18
C THR A 182 11.25 -0.23 13.44
N ARG A 183 10.37 -1.18 13.72
CA ARG A 183 9.55 -1.19 14.93
C ARG A 183 10.40 -1.15 16.20
N GLU A 184 11.44 -1.96 16.23
CA GLU A 184 12.38 -2.06 17.35
C GLU A 184 13.13 -0.74 17.57
N GLU A 185 13.57 -0.09 16.50
CA GLU A 185 14.24 1.20 16.56
C GLU A 185 13.33 2.30 17.08
N LEU A 186 12.07 2.35 16.61
CA LEU A 186 11.07 3.30 17.10
C LEU A 186 10.79 3.09 18.59
N GLN A 187 10.52 1.84 18.99
CA GLN A 187 10.27 1.49 20.41
C GLN A 187 11.47 1.83 21.29
N LYS A 188 12.67 1.52 20.84
CA LYS A 188 13.91 1.85 21.53
C LYS A 188 14.05 3.36 21.72
N ARG A 189 13.82 4.16 20.69
CA ARG A 189 13.87 5.65 20.78
C ARG A 189 12.85 6.18 21.79
N ILE A 190 11.62 5.68 21.75
CA ILE A 190 10.57 6.09 22.71
C ILE A 190 10.96 5.70 24.13
N ALA A 191 11.46 4.49 24.36
CA ALA A 191 11.86 4.01 25.70
C ALA A 191 13.07 4.77 26.25
N GLU A 192 14.10 5.00 25.44
CA GLU A 192 15.33 5.67 25.86
C GLU A 192 15.17 7.18 26.08
N ARG A 193 14.29 7.83 25.31
CA ARG A 193 14.12 9.27 25.32
C ARG A 193 12.93 9.72 26.15
N ALA A 194 11.96 8.82 26.42
CA ALA A 194 10.70 9.14 27.09
C ALA A 194 10.08 10.47 26.60
N PRO A 195 9.95 10.68 25.27
CA PRO A 195 9.56 11.98 24.71
C PRO A 195 8.09 12.27 24.97
N SER A 196 7.73 13.54 24.98
CA SER A 196 6.31 13.92 24.82
C SER A 196 5.88 13.62 23.39
N VAL A 197 4.89 12.75 23.24
CA VAL A 197 4.32 12.37 21.95
C VAL A 197 3.10 13.23 21.66
N PHE A 198 3.04 13.80 20.45
CA PHE A 198 1.93 14.62 19.97
C PHE A 198 1.26 13.96 18.76
N PHE A 199 0.06 14.41 18.44
CA PHE A 199 -0.65 13.99 17.23
C PHE A 199 -0.84 15.18 16.28
N SER A 200 -0.42 15.02 15.03
CA SER A 200 -0.70 15.98 13.97
C SER A 200 -1.97 15.61 13.23
N ASN A 201 -2.97 16.49 13.27
CA ASN A 201 -4.20 16.30 12.50
C ASN A 201 -3.97 16.42 10.98
N GLU A 202 -3.04 17.25 10.57
CA GLU A 202 -2.69 17.46 9.16
C GLU A 202 -2.02 16.21 8.56
N LEU A 203 -1.00 15.69 9.25
CA LEU A 203 -0.27 14.49 8.83
C LEU A 203 -1.04 13.19 9.18
N CYS A 204 -2.05 13.31 10.03
CA CYS A 204 -2.79 12.17 10.58
C CYS A 204 -1.88 11.10 11.18
N ALA A 205 -0.85 11.51 11.93
CA ALA A 205 0.17 10.65 12.50
C ALA A 205 0.69 11.22 13.83
N HIS A 206 1.30 10.38 14.65
CA HIS A 206 1.98 10.78 15.87
C HIS A 206 3.38 11.29 15.56
N TYR A 207 3.88 12.20 16.38
CA TYR A 207 5.24 12.68 16.29
C TYR A 207 5.84 13.06 17.66
N PHE A 208 7.15 13.05 17.71
CA PHE A 208 7.94 13.64 18.77
C PHE A 208 9.24 14.23 18.24
N THR A 209 9.86 15.09 19.02
CA THR A 209 11.16 15.68 18.69
C THR A 209 12.18 15.37 19.77
N TYR A 210 13.45 15.27 19.39
CA TYR A 210 14.55 15.13 20.34
C TYR A 210 15.84 15.76 19.82
N MET A 211 16.77 16.04 20.74
CA MET A 211 18.12 16.50 20.40
C MET A 211 19.12 15.35 20.55
N SER A 212 19.91 15.13 19.50
CA SER A 212 21.06 14.22 19.53
C SER A 212 22.33 15.03 19.76
N ARG A 213 23.27 14.49 20.56
CA ARG A 213 24.58 15.14 20.75
C ARG A 213 25.45 15.13 19.50
N GLN A 214 25.22 14.18 18.60
CA GLN A 214 26.03 13.98 17.39
C GLN A 214 25.43 14.67 16.16
N ASN A 215 24.10 14.66 16.04
CA ASN A 215 23.42 15.00 14.78
C ASN A 215 22.43 16.17 14.91
N GLY A 216 22.25 16.81 16.09
CA GLY A 216 21.35 17.95 16.22
C GLY A 216 19.89 17.57 16.46
N ALA A 217 18.94 18.32 15.86
CA ALA A 217 17.51 18.14 16.09
C ALA A 217 16.92 17.05 15.20
N HIS A 218 16.07 16.22 15.79
CA HIS A 218 15.35 15.16 15.11
C HIS A 218 13.83 15.34 15.28
N PHE A 219 13.08 15.00 14.24
CA PHE A 219 11.64 14.91 14.23
C PHE A 219 11.25 13.49 13.81
N VAL A 220 10.62 12.75 14.71
CA VAL A 220 10.17 11.39 14.43
C VAL A 220 8.68 11.38 14.21
N LEU A 221 8.25 10.84 13.07
CA LEU A 221 6.87 10.68 12.69
C LEU A 221 6.53 9.20 12.65
N PHE A 222 5.37 8.80 13.20
CA PHE A 222 4.99 7.40 13.22
C PHE A 222 3.49 7.17 13.33
N ASP A 223 3.06 6.01 12.86
CA ASP A 223 1.69 5.53 12.97
C ASP A 223 1.52 4.51 14.09
N ASP A 224 0.34 4.55 14.69
CA ASP A 224 -0.22 3.49 15.52
C ASP A 224 -1.59 3.02 14.95
N ALA A 225 -2.26 2.11 15.61
CA ALA A 225 -3.57 1.63 15.18
C ALA A 225 -4.63 2.75 15.12
N GLY A 226 -4.54 3.72 16.03
CA GLY A 226 -5.46 4.86 16.10
C GLY A 226 -5.30 5.79 14.89
N SER A 227 -4.07 6.15 14.54
CA SER A 227 -3.78 6.99 13.38
C SER A 227 -4.16 6.30 12.06
N ILE A 228 -3.86 5.01 11.92
CA ILE A 228 -4.27 4.23 10.74
C ILE A 228 -5.80 4.18 10.62
N ARG A 229 -6.54 3.90 11.69
CA ARG A 229 -8.01 3.97 11.68
C ARG A 229 -8.52 5.34 11.24
N LYS A 230 -7.91 6.42 11.73
CA LYS A 230 -8.29 7.78 11.35
C LYS A 230 -8.03 8.05 9.88
N LYS A 231 -6.90 7.59 9.32
CA LYS A 231 -6.62 7.66 7.89
C LYS A 231 -7.67 6.92 7.06
N LEU A 232 -8.05 5.71 7.47
CA LEU A 232 -9.12 4.93 6.82
C LEU A 232 -10.49 5.63 6.92
N GLN A 233 -10.80 6.31 8.04
CA GLN A 233 -12.02 7.09 8.18
C GLN A 233 -12.04 8.30 7.24
N ILE A 234 -10.90 9.01 7.08
CA ILE A 234 -10.77 10.12 6.13
C ILE A 234 -11.02 9.60 4.70
N ALA A 235 -10.34 8.54 4.28
CA ALA A 235 -10.54 7.94 2.96
C ALA A 235 -12.03 7.60 2.72
N ARG A 236 -12.69 7.01 3.69
CA ARG A 236 -14.12 6.69 3.62
C ARG A 236 -15.01 7.92 3.51
N SER A 237 -14.73 8.98 4.27
CA SER A 237 -15.52 10.24 4.20
C SER A 237 -15.44 10.89 2.82
N LEU A 238 -14.41 10.54 2.04
CA LEU A 238 -14.20 10.95 0.66
C LEU A 238 -14.76 9.94 -0.36
N ASN A 239 -15.56 8.95 0.07
CA ASN A 239 -16.11 7.88 -0.75
C ASN A 239 -15.06 6.99 -1.43
N ILE A 240 -13.85 6.90 -0.87
CA ILE A 240 -12.84 5.95 -1.32
C ILE A 240 -13.26 4.57 -0.87
N ALA A 241 -13.50 3.69 -1.84
CA ALA A 241 -14.12 2.39 -1.59
C ALA A 241 -13.14 1.36 -1.03
N ASP A 242 -11.89 1.36 -1.51
CA ASP A 242 -10.93 0.32 -1.19
C ASP A 242 -9.69 0.91 -0.51
N ALA A 243 -9.12 0.18 0.44
CA ALA A 243 -7.86 0.49 1.08
C ALA A 243 -6.94 -0.74 1.09
N VAL A 244 -5.66 -0.53 0.86
CA VAL A 244 -4.64 -1.58 0.83
C VAL A 244 -3.67 -1.36 1.98
N LEU A 245 -3.41 -2.39 2.78
CA LEU A 245 -2.45 -2.39 3.87
C LEU A 245 -1.40 -3.49 3.65
N ALA A 246 -0.12 -3.15 3.78
CA ALA A 246 0.94 -4.15 3.76
C ALA A 246 0.96 -4.92 5.08
N TYR A 247 0.60 -6.20 5.07
CA TYR A 247 0.51 -7.05 6.25
C TYR A 247 1.78 -6.99 7.12
N PRO A 248 3.01 -7.11 6.57
CA PRO A 248 4.22 -7.07 7.40
C PRO A 248 4.42 -5.75 8.16
N GLN A 249 3.83 -4.66 7.65
CA GLN A 249 3.93 -3.35 8.31
C GLN A 249 2.93 -3.17 9.46
N VAL A 250 1.81 -3.89 9.44
CA VAL A 250 0.68 -3.68 10.36
C VAL A 250 0.29 -4.91 11.15
N GLU A 251 1.00 -6.02 11.04
CA GLU A 251 0.64 -7.32 11.67
C GLU A 251 0.40 -7.19 13.18
N ASP A 252 1.20 -6.37 13.85
CA ASP A 252 1.13 -6.11 15.28
C ASP A 252 -0.04 -5.19 15.69
N LEU A 253 -0.56 -4.42 14.75
CA LEU A 253 -1.64 -3.45 14.95
C LEU A 253 -2.99 -3.91 14.39
N LEU A 254 -2.98 -4.97 13.57
CA LEU A 254 -4.13 -5.31 12.73
C LEU A 254 -5.38 -5.68 13.54
N GLU A 255 -5.22 -6.41 14.65
CA GLU A 255 -6.36 -6.70 15.53
C GLU A 255 -7.00 -5.43 16.11
N GLU A 256 -6.18 -4.44 16.46
CA GLU A 256 -6.66 -3.16 16.96
C GLU A 256 -7.24 -2.27 15.85
N ILE A 257 -6.65 -2.29 14.65
CA ILE A 257 -7.19 -1.58 13.48
C ILE A 257 -8.58 -2.09 13.12
N LEU A 258 -8.85 -3.39 13.26
CA LEU A 258 -10.11 -4.03 12.87
C LEU A 258 -11.22 -4.00 13.94
N ARG A 259 -10.91 -3.52 15.15
CA ARG A 259 -11.90 -3.29 16.23
C ARG A 259 -12.65 -1.97 16.02
#